data_1c4916acbacd4772008f4204cdd61ceb
#
_entry.id   1c4916acbacd4772008f4204cdd61ceb
#
_cell.length_a   1.000
_cell.length_b   1.000
_cell.length_c   1.000
_cell.angle_alpha   90.00
_cell.angle_beta   90.00
_cell.angle_gamma   90.00
#
_symmetry.space_group_name_H-M   'P 1'
#
loop_
_entity.id
_entity.type
_entity.pdbx_description
1 polymer ?
#
loop_
_entity_poly.entity_id
_entity_poly.type
_entity_poly.pdbx_seq_one_letter_code
_entity_poly.pdbx_strand_id
1 'polypeptide(L)'
;MHQKGSCRQRIMETKLSSGDRGVRHVHDVNLRSIKSRRDGRPNNDRSGYWKEPMSYRSLLVFLDQDTLCAARTQVAIRLAQDHDCHLVGVAPTGLVDVLATPDAAASLVEFAERARNALREEAEGTARRFGEACRAAGLKSVEAIVDEADKARSLVHHAHCSDLTILTQADPTASSHRRAQDLVEQVVLNSARPTLIIPYAGRFETLGSHVMVAWDESREVVRALSDALPLLRRAKRVQVVNWNEKGAGDDRALRARFDALHQWLMRQGVSAEIRVETTEIDISDAMLSHAADLNADLIVMGAYGHTRWVERILGGATRGLLASMTIPVLMAH
;
A
#
# COMPACT_ATOMS: atom_id res chain seq x y z
N MET A 1 -43.25 -7.21 35.37
CA MET A 1 -44.18 -6.28 34.68
C MET A 1 -43.40 -5.52 33.63
N HIS A 2 -43.81 -5.76 32.43
CA HIS A 2 -43.39 -5.23 31.12
C HIS A 2 -43.29 -3.71 31.04
N GLN A 3 -42.31 -3.20 30.25
CA GLN A 3 -42.66 -2.42 29.07
C GLN A 3 -41.42 -2.20 28.18
N LYS A 4 -41.60 -2.63 26.93
CA LYS A 4 -40.72 -2.37 25.78
C LYS A 4 -40.98 -0.95 25.27
N GLY A 5 -39.95 -0.14 25.09
CA GLY A 5 -39.99 1.19 24.45
C GLY A 5 -39.26 1.16 23.12
N SER A 6 -40.02 1.12 22.04
CA SER A 6 -39.56 1.22 20.63
C SER A 6 -39.34 2.72 20.33
N CYS A 7 -38.12 3.08 19.91
CA CYS A 7 -37.82 4.40 19.38
C CYS A 7 -37.86 4.37 17.86
N ARG A 8 -38.97 4.87 17.30
CA ARG A 8 -39.13 5.19 15.87
C ARG A 8 -38.64 6.63 15.66
N GLN A 9 -37.53 6.79 14.92
CA GLN A 9 -37.14 8.10 14.41
C GLN A 9 -37.93 8.42 13.13
N ARG A 10 -38.70 9.54 13.21
CA ARG A 10 -39.41 10.17 12.08
C ARG A 10 -38.41 10.92 11.21
N ILE A 11 -38.42 10.61 9.93
CA ILE A 11 -37.80 11.45 8.89
C ILE A 11 -38.80 12.54 8.53
N MET A 12 -38.43 13.81 8.78
CA MET A 12 -39.17 14.95 8.27
C MET A 12 -38.72 15.27 6.84
N GLU A 13 -39.61 15.06 5.89
CA GLU A 13 -39.49 15.59 4.54
C GLU A 13 -39.81 17.09 4.57
N THR A 14 -38.84 17.90 4.18
CA THR A 14 -39.08 19.31 3.85
C THR A 14 -38.91 19.51 2.37
N LYS A 15 -40.03 19.68 1.67
CA LYS A 15 -40.07 20.17 0.30
C LYS A 15 -39.64 21.63 0.27
N LEU A 16 -38.63 21.98 -0.49
CA LEU A 16 -38.41 23.33 -0.99
C LEU A 16 -38.20 23.27 -2.51
N SER A 17 -38.96 24.12 -3.18
CA SER A 17 -39.14 24.24 -4.61
C SER A 17 -38.03 25.00 -5.31
N SER A 18 -37.75 24.52 -6.52
CA SER A 18 -37.30 25.21 -7.74
C SER A 18 -36.31 26.40 -7.69
N GLY A 19 -35.17 26.19 -8.34
CA GLY A 19 -34.29 27.28 -8.83
C GLY A 19 -32.94 26.79 -9.31
N ASP A 20 -32.94 26.20 -10.45
CA ASP A 20 -32.00 26.23 -11.60
C ASP A 20 -30.49 26.49 -11.40
N ARG A 21 -29.74 25.63 -12.09
CA ARG A 21 -28.35 25.62 -12.59
C ARG A 21 -27.28 24.79 -11.88
N GLY A 22 -27.14 23.56 -12.32
CA GLY A 22 -25.90 23.11 -13.01
C GLY A 22 -24.69 22.80 -12.15
N VAL A 23 -24.80 21.94 -11.13
CA VAL A 23 -23.62 21.20 -10.64
C VAL A 23 -23.90 19.70 -10.78
N ARG A 24 -23.27 19.09 -11.78
CA ARG A 24 -23.30 17.62 -11.90
C ARG A 24 -22.36 17.05 -10.86
N HIS A 25 -22.91 16.59 -9.76
CA HIS A 25 -22.24 15.64 -8.91
C HIS A 25 -22.03 14.35 -9.70
N VAL A 26 -20.77 13.96 -9.89
CA VAL A 26 -20.41 12.64 -10.39
C VAL A 26 -20.57 11.66 -9.21
N HIS A 27 -21.81 11.28 -8.96
CA HIS A 27 -22.20 10.13 -8.18
C HIS A 27 -23.33 9.43 -8.92
N ASP A 28 -22.97 8.78 -10.04
CA ASP A 28 -23.80 7.75 -10.62
C ASP A 28 -22.89 6.61 -11.07
N VAL A 29 -22.52 5.78 -10.11
CA VAL A 29 -22.08 4.43 -10.42
C VAL A 29 -23.29 3.67 -10.94
N ASN A 30 -23.31 3.45 -12.25
CA ASN A 30 -24.37 2.77 -12.99
C ASN A 30 -24.45 1.29 -12.55
N LEU A 31 -25.26 1.01 -11.54
CA LEU A 31 -25.59 -0.33 -11.03
C LEU A 31 -26.58 -1.09 -11.95
N ARG A 32 -26.63 -0.80 -13.24
CA ARG A 32 -27.48 -1.52 -14.19
C ARG A 32 -26.62 -2.26 -15.21
N SER A 33 -26.20 -3.47 -14.90
CA SER A 33 -26.14 -4.60 -15.83
C SER A 33 -25.53 -5.86 -15.20
N ILE A 34 -26.18 -6.40 -14.17
CA ILE A 34 -26.01 -7.82 -13.88
C ILE A 34 -27.37 -8.46 -14.12
N LYS A 35 -27.73 -8.71 -15.38
CA LYS A 35 -28.78 -9.66 -15.72
C LYS A 35 -28.21 -11.06 -15.59
N SER A 36 -28.61 -11.76 -14.54
CA SER A 36 -28.38 -13.18 -14.35
C SER A 36 -29.01 -13.95 -15.53
N ARG A 37 -28.20 -14.57 -16.34
CA ARG A 37 -28.64 -15.74 -17.12
C ARG A 37 -28.56 -16.95 -16.20
N ARG A 38 -29.68 -17.31 -15.62
CA ARG A 38 -29.91 -18.65 -15.09
C ARG A 38 -30.27 -19.51 -16.29
N ASP A 39 -29.39 -20.41 -16.67
CA ASP A 39 -29.73 -21.70 -17.29
C ASP A 39 -28.41 -22.48 -17.42
N GLY A 40 -28.35 -23.65 -16.80
CA GLY A 40 -27.21 -24.55 -16.86
C GLY A 40 -26.77 -25.02 -15.47
N ARG A 41 -27.21 -26.20 -15.04
CA ARG A 41 -26.76 -26.81 -13.78
C ARG A 41 -25.24 -26.88 -13.73
N PRO A 42 -24.57 -26.32 -12.71
CA PRO A 42 -23.15 -26.53 -12.58
C PRO A 42 -22.89 -27.96 -12.10
N ASN A 43 -22.08 -28.65 -12.86
CA ASN A 43 -21.40 -29.87 -12.45
C ASN A 43 -20.63 -29.59 -11.17
N ASN A 44 -20.98 -30.27 -10.08
CA ASN A 44 -20.46 -30.01 -8.73
C ASN A 44 -19.09 -30.68 -8.56
N ASP A 45 -18.11 -30.27 -9.33
CA ASP A 45 -16.72 -30.65 -9.10
C ASP A 45 -16.08 -29.62 -8.13
N ARG A 46 -16.24 -29.89 -6.83
CA ARG A 46 -15.69 -29.07 -5.74
C ARG A 46 -14.18 -29.21 -5.56
N SER A 47 -13.48 -29.94 -6.44
CA SER A 47 -12.04 -30.17 -6.34
C SER A 47 -11.17 -29.08 -6.99
N GLY A 48 -11.77 -28.13 -7.73
CA GLY A 48 -11.06 -27.10 -8.50
C GLY A 48 -10.85 -25.74 -7.77
N TYR A 49 -11.54 -25.46 -6.66
CA TYR A 49 -11.57 -24.11 -6.06
C TYR A 49 -10.30 -23.67 -5.31
N TRP A 50 -9.34 -24.58 -5.09
CA TRP A 50 -8.16 -24.27 -4.27
C TRP A 50 -6.83 -24.32 -5.05
N LYS A 51 -6.83 -24.34 -6.37
CA LYS A 51 -5.63 -24.50 -7.21
C LYS A 51 -5.10 -23.24 -7.89
N GLU A 52 -5.79 -22.11 -7.81
CA GLU A 52 -5.17 -20.87 -8.28
C GLU A 52 -4.21 -20.35 -7.21
N PRO A 53 -2.92 -20.12 -7.54
CA PRO A 53 -2.02 -19.49 -6.58
C PRO A 53 -2.61 -18.15 -6.17
N MET A 54 -2.65 -17.87 -4.86
CA MET A 54 -3.08 -16.55 -4.37
C MET A 54 -2.21 -15.51 -5.04
N SER A 55 -2.82 -14.67 -5.87
CA SER A 55 -2.19 -13.57 -6.59
C SER A 55 -2.84 -12.27 -6.15
N TYR A 56 -2.15 -11.15 -6.26
CA TYR A 56 -2.79 -9.85 -6.11
C TYR A 56 -3.89 -9.70 -7.17
N ARG A 57 -5.00 -9.09 -6.80
CA ARG A 57 -6.14 -8.81 -7.70
C ARG A 57 -6.27 -7.33 -8.00
N SER A 58 -5.81 -6.47 -7.10
CA SER A 58 -5.86 -5.02 -7.24
C SER A 58 -4.62 -4.37 -6.64
N LEU A 59 -3.93 -3.57 -7.43
CA LEU A 59 -2.80 -2.75 -6.99
C LEU A 59 -3.18 -1.29 -7.04
N LEU A 60 -2.71 -0.51 -6.08
CA LEU A 60 -2.84 0.94 -6.07
C LEU A 60 -1.47 1.59 -6.23
N VAL A 61 -1.36 2.57 -7.12
CA VAL A 61 -0.16 3.39 -7.26
C VAL A 61 -0.49 4.87 -7.06
N PHE A 62 0.31 5.54 -6.23
CA PHE A 62 0.23 6.98 -6.04
C PHE A 62 0.74 7.71 -7.27
N LEU A 63 -0.02 8.70 -7.72
CA LEU A 63 0.32 9.56 -8.86
C LEU A 63 0.50 11.00 -8.40
N ASP A 64 1.63 11.61 -8.73
CA ASP A 64 1.95 13.01 -8.46
C ASP A 64 2.79 13.63 -9.59
N GLN A 65 3.26 14.87 -9.39
CA GLN A 65 4.12 15.57 -10.35
C GLN A 65 5.62 15.32 -10.11
N ASP A 66 5.97 14.50 -9.12
CA ASP A 66 7.35 14.17 -8.83
C ASP A 66 7.98 13.40 -10.01
N THR A 67 9.26 13.65 -10.25
CA THR A 67 10.05 12.93 -11.27
C THR A 67 10.08 11.43 -11.02
N LEU A 68 9.93 11.02 -9.77
CA LEU A 68 9.88 9.61 -9.32
C LEU A 68 8.56 8.90 -9.68
N CYS A 69 7.51 9.66 -10.02
CA CYS A 69 6.21 9.09 -10.40
C CYS A 69 6.31 8.11 -11.57
N ALA A 70 7.13 8.42 -12.57
CA ALA A 70 7.33 7.56 -13.73
C ALA A 70 7.99 6.22 -13.36
N ALA A 71 9.02 6.23 -12.52
CA ALA A 71 9.72 5.01 -12.06
C ALA A 71 8.77 4.14 -11.24
N ARG A 72 8.02 4.72 -10.30
CA ARG A 72 7.00 4.04 -9.50
C ARG A 72 5.91 3.41 -10.37
N THR A 73 5.43 4.15 -11.37
CA THR A 73 4.42 3.67 -12.32
C THR A 73 4.93 2.47 -13.11
N GLN A 74 6.20 2.46 -13.55
CA GLN A 74 6.78 1.33 -14.27
C GLN A 74 6.85 0.06 -13.41
N VAL A 75 7.18 0.18 -12.12
CA VAL A 75 7.14 -0.95 -11.18
C VAL A 75 5.70 -1.46 -11.01
N ALA A 76 4.73 -0.56 -10.83
CA ALA A 76 3.33 -0.92 -10.70
C ALA A 76 2.78 -1.64 -11.95
N ILE A 77 3.12 -1.16 -13.14
CA ILE A 77 2.74 -1.80 -14.42
C ILE A 77 3.28 -3.23 -14.50
N ARG A 78 4.57 -3.45 -14.19
CA ARG A 78 5.16 -4.79 -14.24
C ARG A 78 4.50 -5.73 -13.23
N LEU A 79 4.30 -5.28 -12.00
CA LEU A 79 3.58 -6.08 -11.00
C LEU A 79 2.17 -6.43 -11.47
N ALA A 80 1.46 -5.48 -12.08
CA ALA A 80 0.12 -5.74 -12.61
C ALA A 80 0.13 -6.76 -13.75
N GLN A 81 1.15 -6.73 -14.62
CA GLN A 81 1.36 -7.73 -15.67
C GLN A 81 1.69 -9.09 -15.08
N ASP A 82 2.62 -9.15 -14.12
CA ASP A 82 3.06 -10.40 -13.47
C ASP A 82 1.91 -11.11 -12.72
N HIS A 83 1.00 -10.35 -12.15
CA HIS A 83 -0.13 -10.87 -11.38
C HIS A 83 -1.45 -10.95 -12.16
N ASP A 84 -1.49 -10.46 -13.42
CA ASP A 84 -2.70 -10.32 -14.26
C ASP A 84 -3.84 -9.67 -13.47
N CYS A 85 -3.56 -8.52 -12.83
CA CYS A 85 -4.44 -7.87 -11.88
C CYS A 85 -4.83 -6.46 -12.32
N HIS A 86 -5.82 -5.90 -11.63
CA HIS A 86 -6.29 -4.53 -11.82
C HIS A 86 -5.29 -3.52 -11.24
N LEU A 87 -4.97 -2.45 -11.99
CA LEU A 87 -4.10 -1.37 -11.53
C LEU A 87 -4.86 -0.06 -11.42
N VAL A 88 -4.91 0.48 -10.21
CA VAL A 88 -5.54 1.76 -9.89
C VAL A 88 -4.45 2.82 -9.67
N GLY A 89 -4.48 3.88 -10.46
CA GLY A 89 -3.66 5.06 -10.24
C GLY A 89 -4.47 6.14 -9.54
N VAL A 90 -4.04 6.61 -8.37
CA VAL A 90 -4.72 7.67 -7.61
C VAL A 90 -3.89 8.94 -7.64
N ALA A 91 -4.46 10.01 -8.17
CA ALA A 91 -3.90 11.35 -8.28
C ALA A 91 -4.66 12.34 -7.34
N PRO A 92 -4.32 12.39 -6.05
CA PRO A 92 -4.95 13.33 -5.12
C PRO A 92 -4.44 14.74 -5.37
N THR A 93 -5.34 15.72 -5.34
CA THR A 93 -5.00 17.13 -5.54
C THR A 93 -4.22 17.73 -4.35
N GLY A 94 -4.31 17.10 -3.17
CA GLY A 94 -3.70 17.60 -1.95
C GLY A 94 -4.47 18.78 -1.34
N LEU A 95 -5.70 19.00 -1.79
CA LEU A 95 -6.56 20.02 -1.21
C LEU A 95 -6.98 19.62 0.20
N VAL A 96 -6.78 20.56 1.13
CA VAL A 96 -7.38 20.51 2.45
C VAL A 96 -8.62 21.38 2.43
N ASP A 97 -9.75 20.92 2.96
CA ASP A 97 -10.96 21.71 3.09
C ASP A 97 -10.67 22.95 3.92
N VAL A 98 -10.41 24.06 3.26
CA VAL A 98 -10.36 25.36 3.92
C VAL A 98 -11.81 25.82 4.06
N LEU A 99 -12.34 25.77 5.28
CA LEU A 99 -13.64 26.36 5.58
C LEU A 99 -13.54 27.86 5.29
N ALA A 100 -14.12 28.27 4.16
CA ALA A 100 -14.27 29.69 3.85
C ALA A 100 -15.18 30.29 4.93
N THR A 101 -14.67 31.27 5.67
CA THR A 101 -15.50 32.04 6.59
C THR A 101 -16.50 32.86 5.79
N PRO A 102 -17.73 33.07 6.25
CA PRO A 102 -18.75 33.85 5.54
C PRO A 102 -18.29 35.27 5.14
N ASP A 103 -17.31 35.81 5.85
CA ASP A 103 -16.76 37.15 5.68
C ASP A 103 -15.48 37.17 4.80
N ALA A 104 -15.12 36.04 4.14
CA ALA A 104 -13.95 36.01 3.28
C ALA A 104 -14.12 36.98 2.09
N ALA A 105 -13.11 37.83 1.83
CA ALA A 105 -13.13 38.76 0.72
C ALA A 105 -13.30 38.01 -0.61
N ALA A 106 -14.09 38.52 -1.55
CA ALA A 106 -14.36 37.89 -2.85
C ALA A 106 -13.07 37.53 -3.62
N SER A 107 -12.02 38.35 -3.48
CA SER A 107 -10.70 38.10 -4.05
C SER A 107 -10.02 36.85 -3.50
N LEU A 108 -10.24 36.51 -2.23
CA LEU A 108 -9.69 35.31 -1.59
C LEU A 108 -10.40 34.05 -2.09
N VAL A 109 -11.72 34.14 -2.29
CA VAL A 109 -12.52 33.05 -2.85
C VAL A 109 -12.07 32.76 -4.29
N GLU A 110 -11.94 33.81 -5.11
CA GLU A 110 -11.48 33.67 -6.50
C GLU A 110 -10.06 33.08 -6.58
N PHE A 111 -9.16 33.52 -5.71
CA PHE A 111 -7.81 32.95 -5.61
C PHE A 111 -7.85 31.44 -5.25
N ALA A 112 -8.66 31.07 -4.26
CA ALA A 112 -8.80 29.68 -3.83
C ALA A 112 -9.39 28.80 -4.96
N GLU A 113 -10.36 29.30 -5.72
CA GLU A 113 -10.91 28.59 -6.89
C GLU A 113 -9.88 28.39 -8.00
N ARG A 114 -9.10 29.42 -8.32
CA ARG A 114 -8.01 29.30 -9.31
C ARG A 114 -6.96 28.28 -8.86
N ALA A 115 -6.56 28.31 -7.61
CA ALA A 115 -5.60 27.35 -7.06
C ALA A 115 -6.16 25.91 -7.10
N ARG A 116 -7.44 25.73 -6.76
CA ARG A 116 -8.12 24.43 -6.86
C ARG A 116 -8.13 23.91 -8.28
N ASN A 117 -8.52 24.74 -9.25
CA ASN A 117 -8.57 24.37 -10.65
C ASN A 117 -7.19 23.99 -11.20
N ALA A 118 -6.14 24.72 -10.84
CA ALA A 118 -4.76 24.40 -11.22
C ALA A 118 -4.32 23.03 -10.69
N LEU A 119 -4.57 22.75 -9.40
CA LEU A 119 -4.22 21.45 -8.80
C LEU A 119 -5.00 20.30 -9.43
N ARG A 120 -6.25 20.54 -9.79
CA ARG A 120 -7.08 19.56 -10.50
C ARG A 120 -6.55 19.27 -11.90
N GLU A 121 -6.22 20.29 -12.67
CA GLU A 121 -5.62 20.14 -14.01
C GLU A 121 -4.30 19.38 -13.97
N GLU A 122 -3.46 19.64 -12.97
CA GLU A 122 -2.21 18.90 -12.75
C GLU A 122 -2.48 17.42 -12.44
N ALA A 123 -3.42 17.10 -11.56
CA ALA A 123 -3.80 15.74 -11.21
C ALA A 123 -4.40 15.00 -12.42
N GLU A 124 -5.29 15.65 -13.19
CA GLU A 124 -5.85 15.10 -14.44
C GLU A 124 -4.76 14.83 -15.48
N GLY A 125 -3.80 15.74 -15.63
CA GLY A 125 -2.65 15.57 -16.50
C GLY A 125 -1.82 14.34 -16.14
N THR A 126 -1.60 14.12 -14.83
CA THR A 126 -0.87 12.96 -14.33
C THR A 126 -1.66 11.67 -14.54
N ALA A 127 -2.96 11.67 -14.26
CA ALA A 127 -3.86 10.54 -14.50
C ALA A 127 -3.89 10.15 -16.00
N ARG A 128 -3.91 11.12 -16.90
CA ARG A 128 -3.84 10.85 -18.36
C ARG A 128 -2.52 10.18 -18.74
N ARG A 129 -1.36 10.71 -18.30
CA ARG A 129 -0.03 10.10 -18.58
C ARG A 129 0.05 8.67 -18.07
N PHE A 130 -0.46 8.42 -16.87
CA PHE A 130 -0.55 7.07 -16.29
C PHE A 130 -1.37 6.14 -17.19
N GLY A 131 -2.59 6.55 -17.59
CA GLY A 131 -3.45 5.76 -18.47
C GLY A 131 -2.81 5.46 -19.83
N GLU A 132 -2.05 6.42 -20.39
CA GLU A 132 -1.29 6.24 -21.64
C GLU A 132 -0.16 5.22 -21.46
N ALA A 133 0.62 5.32 -20.38
CA ALA A 133 1.69 4.39 -20.06
C ALA A 133 1.15 2.96 -19.87
N CYS A 134 0.04 2.78 -19.16
CA CYS A 134 -0.59 1.48 -18.95
C CYS A 134 -1.11 0.88 -20.28
N ARG A 135 -1.73 1.66 -21.13
CA ARG A 135 -2.18 1.21 -22.46
C ARG A 135 -1.01 0.82 -23.37
N ALA A 136 0.06 1.64 -23.38
CA ALA A 136 1.28 1.32 -24.13
C ALA A 136 1.94 0.02 -23.66
N ALA A 137 1.84 -0.30 -22.37
CA ALA A 137 2.31 -1.56 -21.78
C ALA A 137 1.34 -2.73 -21.99
N GLY A 138 0.16 -2.53 -22.59
CA GLY A 138 -0.81 -3.58 -22.89
C GLY A 138 -1.62 -4.06 -21.67
N LEU A 139 -1.70 -3.28 -20.59
CA LEU A 139 -2.54 -3.61 -19.44
C LEU A 139 -4.03 -3.57 -19.82
N LYS A 140 -4.79 -4.60 -19.43
CA LYS A 140 -6.20 -4.77 -19.78
C LYS A 140 -7.15 -4.15 -18.77
N SER A 141 -6.74 -4.04 -17.51
CA SER A 141 -7.57 -3.61 -16.40
C SER A 141 -6.88 -2.48 -15.63
N VAL A 142 -7.29 -1.25 -15.92
CA VAL A 142 -6.67 -0.02 -15.41
C VAL A 142 -7.75 1.00 -15.08
N GLU A 143 -7.58 1.68 -13.96
CA GLU A 143 -8.37 2.83 -13.55
C GLU A 143 -7.45 3.98 -13.14
N ALA A 144 -7.83 5.22 -13.44
CA ALA A 144 -7.15 6.43 -13.00
C ALA A 144 -8.16 7.32 -12.28
N ILE A 145 -7.89 7.64 -11.03
CA ILE A 145 -8.77 8.41 -10.14
C ILE A 145 -8.09 9.74 -9.83
N VAL A 146 -8.81 10.84 -10.07
CA VAL A 146 -8.47 12.16 -9.53
C VAL A 146 -9.35 12.40 -8.31
N ASP A 147 -8.71 12.61 -7.15
CA ASP A 147 -9.40 12.77 -5.88
C ASP A 147 -9.09 14.15 -5.28
N GLU A 148 -10.14 14.96 -5.05
CA GLU A 148 -10.03 16.29 -4.45
C GLU A 148 -9.95 16.19 -2.92
N ALA A 149 -8.90 15.53 -2.42
CA ALA A 149 -8.67 15.32 -1.01
C ALA A 149 -7.21 15.52 -0.62
N ASP A 150 -6.93 15.56 0.67
CA ASP A 150 -5.58 15.44 1.21
C ASP A 150 -4.93 14.14 0.72
N LYS A 151 -3.64 14.19 0.40
CA LYS A 151 -2.91 13.07 -0.24
C LYS A 151 -2.93 11.80 0.62
N ALA A 152 -2.63 11.91 1.91
CA ALA A 152 -2.60 10.75 2.79
C ALA A 152 -3.99 10.15 3.00
N ARG A 153 -4.98 11.01 3.24
CA ARG A 153 -6.38 10.60 3.41
C ARG A 153 -6.91 9.87 2.17
N SER A 154 -6.65 10.42 0.99
CA SER A 154 -7.04 9.82 -0.29
C SER A 154 -6.42 8.44 -0.47
N LEU A 155 -5.10 8.33 -0.31
CA LEU A 155 -4.39 7.06 -0.48
C LEU A 155 -4.83 6.00 0.52
N VAL A 156 -5.00 6.36 1.79
CA VAL A 156 -5.51 5.45 2.83
C VAL A 156 -6.92 4.95 2.46
N HIS A 157 -7.80 5.85 2.02
CA HIS A 157 -9.15 5.50 1.62
C HIS A 157 -9.17 4.48 0.47
N HIS A 158 -8.44 4.77 -0.61
CA HIS A 158 -8.39 3.88 -1.78
C HIS A 158 -7.61 2.59 -1.52
N ALA A 159 -6.62 2.60 -0.63
CA ALA A 159 -5.87 1.41 -0.22
C ALA A 159 -6.76 0.33 0.42
N HIS A 160 -7.85 0.69 1.10
CA HIS A 160 -8.75 -0.28 1.72
C HIS A 160 -9.33 -1.29 0.72
N CYS A 161 -9.47 -0.90 -0.56
CA CYS A 161 -9.98 -1.75 -1.64
C CYS A 161 -8.89 -2.29 -2.56
N SER A 162 -7.61 -2.19 -2.16
CA SER A 162 -6.46 -2.68 -2.91
C SER A 162 -5.69 -3.71 -2.09
N ASP A 163 -4.99 -4.62 -2.77
CA ASP A 163 -4.20 -5.66 -2.10
C ASP A 163 -2.79 -5.15 -1.73
N LEU A 164 -2.28 -4.18 -2.48
CA LEU A 164 -0.96 -3.59 -2.26
C LEU A 164 -0.96 -2.14 -2.74
N THR A 165 -0.42 -1.23 -1.93
CA THR A 165 -0.21 0.18 -2.28
C THR A 165 1.26 0.41 -2.65
N ILE A 166 1.52 1.17 -3.71
CA ILE A 166 2.87 1.44 -4.22
C ILE A 166 3.18 2.91 -4.09
N LEU A 167 4.21 3.23 -3.29
CA LEU A 167 4.72 4.56 -3.02
C LEU A 167 6.21 4.65 -3.38
N THR A 168 6.79 5.84 -3.28
CA THR A 168 8.22 6.07 -3.39
C THR A 168 8.78 6.60 -2.09
N GLN A 169 9.99 6.19 -1.73
CA GLN A 169 10.79 6.77 -0.65
C GLN A 169 10.92 8.28 -0.86
N ALA A 170 10.91 9.04 0.23
CA ALA A 170 11.15 10.47 0.17
C ALA A 170 12.60 10.77 -0.25
N ASP A 171 12.79 11.57 -1.29
CA ASP A 171 14.13 12.02 -1.70
C ASP A 171 14.70 12.97 -0.63
N PRO A 172 15.84 12.63 0.02
CA PRO A 172 16.44 13.45 1.07
C PRO A 172 16.92 14.81 0.58
N THR A 173 17.12 14.98 -0.72
CA THR A 173 17.59 16.24 -1.32
C THR A 173 16.45 17.18 -1.72
N ALA A 174 15.22 16.67 -1.79
CA ALA A 174 14.06 17.45 -2.19
C ALA A 174 13.57 18.37 -1.06
N SER A 175 13.16 19.58 -1.41
CA SER A 175 12.54 20.51 -0.46
C SER A 175 11.23 19.97 0.16
N SER A 176 10.58 19.02 -0.51
CA SER A 176 9.37 18.33 -0.06
C SER A 176 9.65 17.08 0.79
N HIS A 177 10.91 16.73 1.06
CA HIS A 177 11.34 15.50 1.73
C HIS A 177 10.45 15.15 2.95
N ARG A 178 10.34 16.08 3.92
CA ARG A 178 9.55 15.83 5.14
C ARG A 178 8.10 15.48 4.84
N ARG A 179 7.45 16.20 3.93
CA ARG A 179 6.04 15.93 3.54
C ARG A 179 5.89 14.57 2.86
N ALA A 180 6.85 14.20 2.02
CA ALA A 180 6.85 12.89 1.37
C ALA A 180 7.09 11.76 2.39
N GLN A 181 7.97 11.97 3.37
CA GLN A 181 8.19 11.03 4.48
C GLN A 181 6.93 10.87 5.34
N ASP A 182 6.30 11.98 5.73
CA ASP A 182 5.05 11.96 6.50
C ASP A 182 3.93 11.25 5.74
N LEU A 183 3.86 11.42 4.42
CA LEU A 183 2.89 10.72 3.57
C LEU A 183 3.09 9.19 3.61
N VAL A 184 4.33 8.73 3.40
CA VAL A 184 4.67 7.30 3.47
C VAL A 184 4.30 6.73 4.85
N GLU A 185 4.70 7.41 5.93
CA GLU A 185 4.42 7.00 7.30
C GLU A 185 2.90 6.90 7.56
N GLN A 186 2.13 7.91 7.16
CA GLN A 186 0.68 7.91 7.34
C GLN A 186 -0.01 6.78 6.56
N VAL A 187 0.40 6.50 5.32
CA VAL A 187 -0.19 5.42 4.54
C VAL A 187 0.16 4.06 5.14
N VAL A 188 1.42 3.83 5.50
CA VAL A 188 1.85 2.56 6.13
C VAL A 188 1.09 2.29 7.42
N LEU A 189 0.91 3.31 8.28
CA LEU A 189 0.25 3.15 9.59
C LEU A 189 -1.27 3.00 9.50
N ASN A 190 -1.93 3.64 8.52
CA ASN A 190 -3.38 3.79 8.53
C ASN A 190 -4.12 3.03 7.43
N SER A 191 -3.43 2.53 6.39
CA SER A 191 -4.10 1.86 5.27
C SER A 191 -4.63 0.47 5.61
N ALA A 192 -4.16 -0.14 6.69
CA ALA A 192 -4.43 -1.55 7.04
C ALA A 192 -4.10 -2.53 5.89
N ARG A 193 -3.28 -2.11 4.94
CA ARG A 193 -2.84 -2.87 3.76
C ARG A 193 -1.33 -2.75 3.60
N PRO A 194 -0.66 -3.72 2.99
CA PRO A 194 0.77 -3.65 2.74
C PRO A 194 1.10 -2.49 1.80
N THR A 195 2.23 -1.86 2.06
CA THR A 195 2.76 -0.77 1.23
C THR A 195 4.13 -1.18 0.70
N LEU A 196 4.28 -1.16 -0.62
CA LEU A 196 5.56 -1.32 -1.30
C LEU A 196 6.17 0.06 -1.53
N ILE A 197 7.34 0.28 -0.95
CA ILE A 197 8.06 1.53 -1.04
C ILE A 197 9.24 1.33 -1.99
N ILE A 198 9.26 2.09 -3.07
CA ILE A 198 10.31 2.05 -4.09
C ILE A 198 11.37 3.10 -3.70
N PRO A 199 12.67 2.78 -3.70
CA PRO A 199 13.72 3.76 -3.43
C PRO A 199 13.65 4.97 -4.39
N TYR A 200 14.04 6.14 -3.90
CA TYR A 200 14.09 7.36 -4.71
C TYR A 200 15.15 7.32 -5.81
N ALA A 201 16.16 6.46 -5.67
CA ALA A 201 17.22 6.29 -6.64
C ALA A 201 17.35 4.82 -7.05
N GLY A 202 17.74 4.59 -8.30
CA GLY A 202 17.96 3.23 -8.83
C GLY A 202 17.00 2.85 -9.96
N ARG A 203 17.25 1.67 -10.52
CA ARG A 203 16.37 1.03 -11.51
C ARG A 203 16.04 -0.35 -11.00
N PHE A 204 14.76 -0.69 -10.98
CA PHE A 204 14.24 -1.94 -10.42
C PHE A 204 13.65 -2.79 -11.54
N GLU A 205 14.52 -3.45 -12.31
CA GLU A 205 14.10 -4.30 -13.44
C GLU A 205 13.45 -5.60 -12.98
N THR A 206 13.84 -6.10 -11.80
CA THR A 206 13.24 -7.24 -11.13
C THR A 206 12.70 -6.82 -9.78
N LEU A 207 11.66 -7.49 -9.30
CA LEU A 207 11.10 -7.30 -7.97
C LEU A 207 10.57 -8.62 -7.44
N GLY A 208 11.06 -9.03 -6.27
CA GLY A 208 10.61 -10.24 -5.61
C GLY A 208 11.21 -11.53 -6.17
N SER A 209 12.31 -11.45 -6.91
CA SER A 209 13.07 -12.64 -7.35
C SER A 209 13.91 -13.23 -6.22
N HIS A 210 14.62 -12.36 -5.48
CA HIS A 210 15.38 -12.71 -4.28
C HIS A 210 14.85 -11.89 -3.12
N VAL A 211 14.11 -12.53 -2.23
CA VAL A 211 13.41 -11.83 -1.15
C VAL A 211 14.07 -12.09 0.20
N MET A 212 14.35 -11.02 0.92
CA MET A 212 14.73 -11.08 2.32
C MET A 212 13.52 -10.72 3.19
N VAL A 213 13.17 -11.56 4.15
CA VAL A 213 12.15 -11.26 5.16
C VAL A 213 12.86 -10.94 6.48
N ALA A 214 12.73 -9.71 6.96
CA ALA A 214 13.24 -9.30 8.26
C ALA A 214 12.22 -9.69 9.35
N TRP A 215 12.57 -10.68 10.15
CA TRP A 215 11.64 -11.33 11.08
C TRP A 215 11.96 -11.02 12.53
N ASP A 216 11.03 -10.42 13.26
CA ASP A 216 11.14 -10.06 14.68
C ASP A 216 10.03 -10.67 15.56
N GLU A 217 9.24 -11.58 15.02
CA GLU A 217 8.07 -12.22 15.68
C GLU A 217 6.94 -11.23 16.05
N SER A 218 6.99 -9.98 15.57
CA SER A 218 5.92 -9.01 15.79
C SER A 218 4.66 -9.35 14.97
N ARG A 219 3.51 -8.82 15.39
CA ARG A 219 2.26 -8.95 14.62
C ARG A 219 2.38 -8.27 13.25
N GLU A 220 3.15 -7.21 13.17
CA GLU A 220 3.39 -6.42 11.96
C GLU A 220 4.15 -7.25 10.92
N VAL A 221 5.22 -7.96 11.32
CA VAL A 221 5.94 -8.84 10.37
C VAL A 221 5.13 -10.08 10.00
N VAL A 222 4.35 -10.64 10.89
CA VAL A 222 3.42 -11.74 10.57
C VAL A 222 2.42 -11.29 9.51
N ARG A 223 1.91 -10.05 9.63
CA ARG A 223 1.06 -9.43 8.64
C ARG A 223 1.76 -9.21 7.31
N ALA A 224 2.93 -8.56 7.34
CA ALA A 224 3.74 -8.29 6.14
C ALA A 224 4.08 -9.59 5.39
N LEU A 225 4.48 -10.64 6.12
CA LEU A 225 4.77 -11.96 5.55
C LEU A 225 3.54 -12.58 4.87
N SER A 226 2.38 -12.50 5.52
CA SER A 226 1.13 -13.02 4.96
C SER A 226 0.70 -12.27 3.70
N ASP A 227 0.79 -10.94 3.73
CA ASP A 227 0.42 -10.07 2.62
C ASP A 227 1.42 -10.17 1.44
N ALA A 228 2.68 -10.58 1.70
CA ALA A 228 3.72 -10.79 0.69
C ALA A 228 3.66 -12.19 0.02
N LEU A 229 2.82 -13.11 0.49
CA LEU A 229 2.75 -14.47 -0.07
C LEU A 229 2.64 -14.55 -1.60
N PRO A 230 1.88 -13.67 -2.30
CA PRO A 230 1.83 -13.67 -3.74
C PRO A 230 3.21 -13.45 -4.41
N LEU A 231 4.07 -12.61 -3.83
CA LEU A 231 5.45 -12.39 -4.27
C LEU A 231 6.36 -13.54 -3.87
N LEU A 232 6.31 -13.98 -2.61
CA LEU A 232 7.16 -15.03 -2.06
C LEU A 232 7.03 -16.37 -2.80
N ARG A 233 5.82 -16.72 -3.26
CA ARG A 233 5.57 -17.93 -4.04
C ARG A 233 6.20 -17.92 -5.42
N ARG A 234 6.48 -16.75 -5.97
CA ARG A 234 7.10 -16.53 -7.28
C ARG A 234 8.61 -16.33 -7.16
N ALA A 235 9.10 -16.10 -5.94
CA ALA A 235 10.50 -15.85 -5.69
C ALA A 235 11.37 -17.08 -6.01
N LYS A 236 12.54 -16.82 -6.58
CA LYS A 236 13.57 -17.85 -6.79
C LYS A 236 14.28 -18.20 -5.49
N ARG A 237 14.41 -17.23 -4.60
CA ARG A 237 15.03 -17.40 -3.29
C ARG A 237 14.30 -16.56 -2.27
N VAL A 238 13.98 -17.18 -1.14
CA VAL A 238 13.42 -16.51 0.04
C VAL A 238 14.33 -16.81 1.22
N GLN A 239 14.78 -15.78 1.91
CA GLN A 239 15.51 -15.93 3.17
C GLN A 239 14.80 -15.14 4.26
N VAL A 240 14.49 -15.80 5.36
CA VAL A 240 13.97 -15.19 6.58
C VAL A 240 15.12 -14.99 7.54
N VAL A 241 15.36 -13.77 7.97
CA VAL A 241 16.47 -13.41 8.84
C VAL A 241 15.93 -12.78 10.11
N ASN A 242 16.38 -13.33 11.26
CA ASN A 242 16.14 -12.73 12.55
C ASN A 242 17.49 -12.24 13.12
N TRP A 243 17.51 -10.99 13.60
CA TRP A 243 18.67 -10.43 14.27
C TRP A 243 18.45 -10.43 15.77
N ASN A 244 19.34 -11.13 16.47
CA ASN A 244 19.36 -11.16 17.93
C ASN A 244 20.50 -10.28 18.47
N GLU A 245 20.25 -9.61 19.58
CA GLU A 245 21.32 -9.03 20.37
C GLU A 245 22.14 -10.16 21.04
N LYS A 246 23.45 -9.95 21.16
CA LYS A 246 24.33 -10.92 21.82
C LYS A 246 23.80 -11.29 23.23
N GLY A 247 23.51 -12.56 23.44
CA GLY A 247 23.11 -13.10 24.74
C GLY A 247 21.58 -13.28 24.96
N ALA A 248 20.75 -13.05 23.97
CA ALA A 248 19.32 -13.22 24.09
C ALA A 248 18.88 -14.67 23.84
N GLY A 249 18.61 -15.42 24.90
CA GLY A 249 17.64 -16.50 24.90
C GLY A 249 18.14 -17.93 24.66
N ASP A 250 17.27 -18.88 25.05
CA ASP A 250 17.45 -20.32 24.88
C ASP A 250 17.36 -20.70 23.39
N ASP A 251 18.48 -21.11 22.83
CA ASP A 251 18.65 -21.57 21.44
C ASP A 251 17.62 -22.64 21.03
N ARG A 252 17.17 -23.47 21.94
CA ARG A 252 16.25 -24.59 21.67
C ARG A 252 14.81 -24.07 21.43
N ALA A 253 14.35 -23.15 22.25
CA ALA A 253 13.01 -22.55 22.10
C ALA A 253 12.93 -21.71 20.82
N LEU A 254 13.99 -20.97 20.49
CA LEU A 254 14.11 -20.20 19.28
C LEU A 254 14.06 -21.10 18.05
N ARG A 255 14.83 -22.19 18.02
CA ARG A 255 14.81 -23.18 16.93
C ARG A 255 13.41 -23.75 16.72
N ALA A 256 12.72 -24.15 17.79
CA ALA A 256 11.36 -24.70 17.68
C ALA A 256 10.37 -23.71 17.05
N ARG A 257 10.50 -22.40 17.35
CA ARG A 257 9.66 -21.36 16.72
C ARG A 257 9.96 -21.20 15.24
N PHE A 258 11.23 -21.24 14.86
CA PHE A 258 11.63 -21.16 13.45
C PHE A 258 11.25 -22.42 12.67
N ASP A 259 11.29 -23.61 13.28
CA ASP A 259 10.77 -24.82 12.65
C ASP A 259 9.28 -24.70 12.35
N ALA A 260 8.50 -24.13 13.28
CA ALA A 260 7.08 -23.88 13.07
C ALA A 260 6.83 -22.89 11.93
N LEU A 261 7.60 -21.80 11.87
CA LEU A 261 7.54 -20.81 10.77
C LEU A 261 7.90 -21.45 9.42
N HIS A 262 8.99 -22.24 9.38
CA HIS A 262 9.40 -22.95 8.18
C HIS A 262 8.29 -23.89 7.68
N GLN A 263 7.70 -24.69 8.57
CA GLN A 263 6.59 -25.58 8.23
C GLN A 263 5.35 -24.81 7.73
N TRP A 264 5.08 -23.62 8.29
CA TRP A 264 3.99 -22.79 7.83
C TRP A 264 4.26 -22.25 6.41
N LEU A 265 5.46 -21.76 6.13
CA LEU A 265 5.87 -21.29 4.80
C LEU A 265 5.79 -22.41 3.76
N MET A 266 6.25 -23.59 4.09
CA MET A 266 6.15 -24.78 3.22
C MET A 266 4.68 -25.09 2.87
N ARG A 267 3.77 -25.03 3.86
CA ARG A 267 2.33 -25.21 3.62
C ARG A 267 1.74 -24.10 2.73
N GLN A 268 2.33 -22.89 2.77
CA GLN A 268 1.96 -21.79 1.88
C GLN A 268 2.60 -21.91 0.48
N GLY A 269 3.40 -22.94 0.23
CA GLY A 269 4.11 -23.13 -1.06
C GLY A 269 5.35 -22.25 -1.21
N VAL A 270 5.92 -21.78 -0.10
CA VAL A 270 7.14 -20.96 -0.07
C VAL A 270 8.28 -21.80 0.51
N SER A 271 9.34 -22.02 -0.28
CA SER A 271 10.59 -22.60 0.20
C SER A 271 11.50 -21.47 0.70
N ALA A 272 11.75 -21.42 1.99
CA ALA A 272 12.55 -20.35 2.61
C ALA A 272 13.71 -20.92 3.42
N GLU A 273 14.87 -20.28 3.33
CA GLU A 273 15.98 -20.47 4.26
C GLU A 273 15.77 -19.58 5.48
N ILE A 274 15.90 -20.12 6.70
CA ILE A 274 15.79 -19.32 7.93
C ILE A 274 17.17 -19.17 8.54
N ARG A 275 17.53 -17.94 8.90
CA ARG A 275 18.79 -17.59 9.55
C ARG A 275 18.57 -16.76 10.80
N VAL A 276 19.43 -16.99 11.77
CA VAL A 276 19.56 -16.16 12.96
C VAL A 276 20.94 -15.53 12.93
N GLU A 277 20.96 -14.21 12.86
CA GLU A 277 22.17 -13.42 12.82
C GLU A 277 22.34 -12.65 14.14
N THR A 278 23.56 -12.36 14.50
CA THR A 278 23.87 -11.46 15.60
C THR A 278 24.51 -10.21 15.06
N THR A 279 24.09 -9.04 15.54
CA THR A 279 24.63 -7.76 15.07
C THR A 279 25.10 -6.90 16.23
N GLU A 280 26.12 -6.09 15.97
CA GLU A 280 26.64 -5.05 16.87
C GLU A 280 26.38 -3.64 16.32
N ILE A 281 25.87 -3.54 15.09
CA ILE A 281 25.49 -2.30 14.41
C ILE A 281 23.97 -2.12 14.46
N ASP A 282 23.50 -0.96 14.04
CA ASP A 282 22.06 -0.68 13.93
C ASP A 282 21.38 -1.72 13.04
N ILE A 283 20.17 -2.12 13.43
CA ILE A 283 19.40 -3.16 12.73
C ILE A 283 19.10 -2.77 11.28
N SER A 284 18.83 -1.49 11.00
CA SER A 284 18.59 -1.03 9.63
C SER A 284 19.82 -1.20 8.75
N ASP A 285 21.01 -0.92 9.27
CA ASP A 285 22.27 -1.08 8.55
C ASP A 285 22.62 -2.56 8.35
N ALA A 286 22.36 -3.40 9.37
CA ALA A 286 22.50 -4.85 9.28
C ALA A 286 21.57 -5.45 8.21
N MET A 287 20.31 -4.99 8.15
CA MET A 287 19.35 -5.40 7.13
C MET A 287 19.83 -5.07 5.72
N LEU A 288 20.28 -3.81 5.48
CA LEU A 288 20.72 -3.36 4.17
C LEU A 288 21.98 -4.10 3.73
N SER A 289 22.96 -4.29 4.65
CA SER A 289 24.17 -5.05 4.37
C SER A 289 23.87 -6.49 3.99
N HIS A 290 23.02 -7.17 4.78
CA HIS A 290 22.64 -8.55 4.52
C HIS A 290 21.84 -8.70 3.21
N ALA A 291 20.95 -7.75 2.92
CA ALA A 291 20.19 -7.72 1.67
C ALA A 291 21.10 -7.55 0.45
N ALA A 292 22.16 -6.73 0.56
CA ALA A 292 23.17 -6.58 -0.48
C ALA A 292 23.94 -7.89 -0.71
N ASP A 293 24.39 -8.57 0.34
CA ASP A 293 25.08 -9.87 0.27
C ASP A 293 24.22 -10.95 -0.38
N LEU A 294 22.91 -10.92 -0.15
CA LEU A 294 21.93 -11.80 -0.77
C LEU A 294 21.64 -11.46 -2.24
N ASN A 295 22.05 -10.30 -2.73
CA ASN A 295 21.52 -9.68 -3.96
C ASN A 295 19.98 -9.65 -3.94
N ALA A 296 19.39 -9.30 -2.80
CA ALA A 296 17.95 -9.20 -2.65
C ALA A 296 17.41 -8.02 -3.48
N ASP A 297 16.26 -8.25 -4.13
CA ASP A 297 15.53 -7.23 -4.90
C ASP A 297 14.22 -6.82 -4.20
N LEU A 298 13.98 -7.37 -3.00
CA LEU A 298 12.87 -7.01 -2.12
C LEU A 298 13.19 -7.34 -0.67
N ILE A 299 12.91 -6.40 0.23
CA ILE A 299 12.80 -6.67 1.67
C ILE A 299 11.32 -6.70 2.05
N VAL A 300 10.94 -7.67 2.90
CA VAL A 300 9.62 -7.74 3.54
C VAL A 300 9.82 -7.58 5.04
N MET A 301 9.12 -6.63 5.67
CA MET A 301 9.25 -6.38 7.11
C MET A 301 7.96 -5.82 7.72
N GLY A 302 7.82 -5.96 9.03
CA GLY A 302 6.84 -5.19 9.80
C GLY A 302 7.26 -3.73 9.91
N ALA A 303 6.29 -2.84 9.99
CA ALA A 303 6.52 -1.42 10.17
C ALA A 303 6.04 -0.97 11.55
N TYR A 304 6.85 -0.17 12.24
CA TYR A 304 6.48 0.47 13.50
C TYR A 304 5.98 -0.48 14.60
N GLY A 305 6.47 -1.72 14.63
CA GLY A 305 6.17 -2.71 15.67
C GLY A 305 6.71 -2.27 17.03
N HIS A 306 5.99 -2.65 18.08
CA HIS A 306 6.46 -2.45 19.44
C HIS A 306 7.51 -3.50 19.79
N THR A 307 8.78 -3.16 19.69
CA THR A 307 9.81 -3.93 20.39
C THR A 307 9.59 -3.80 21.90
N ARG A 308 9.58 -4.93 22.63
CA ARG A 308 9.25 -5.05 24.06
C ARG A 308 10.16 -4.31 25.04
N TRP A 309 11.12 -3.52 24.56
CA TRP A 309 12.07 -2.81 25.41
C TRP A 309 12.22 -1.35 25.00
N VAL A 310 11.91 -0.50 25.98
CA VAL A 310 12.22 0.93 26.10
C VAL A 310 11.25 1.88 25.39
N GLU A 311 10.43 2.48 26.20
CA GLU A 311 9.80 3.79 26.05
C GLU A 311 10.71 4.78 25.31
N ARG A 312 10.36 5.16 24.09
CA ARG A 312 10.79 6.38 23.41
C ARG A 312 11.31 6.32 21.96
N ILE A 313 11.42 5.16 21.33
CA ILE A 313 11.83 5.15 19.91
C ILE A 313 10.78 4.41 19.08
N LEU A 314 9.76 5.14 18.67
CA LEU A 314 8.80 4.70 17.65
C LEU A 314 9.58 4.36 16.36
N GLY A 315 9.84 3.06 16.14
CA GLY A 315 10.25 2.56 14.84
C GLY A 315 11.64 2.98 14.34
N GLY A 316 12.68 2.95 15.20
CA GLY A 316 14.06 3.30 14.81
C GLY A 316 14.52 2.54 13.56
N ALA A 317 14.36 1.21 13.53
CA ALA A 317 14.72 0.38 12.39
C ALA A 317 13.89 0.72 11.13
N THR A 318 12.59 1.00 11.26
CA THR A 318 11.75 1.41 10.12
C THR A 318 12.20 2.75 9.54
N ARG A 319 12.45 3.74 10.40
CA ARG A 319 12.90 5.06 9.95
C ARG A 319 14.31 5.02 9.36
N GLY A 320 15.22 4.30 10.00
CA GLY A 320 16.59 4.10 9.51
C GLY A 320 16.57 3.46 8.12
N LEU A 321 15.80 2.40 7.96
CA LEU A 321 15.66 1.75 6.67
C LEU A 321 15.04 2.67 5.61
N LEU A 322 13.93 3.37 5.92
CA LEU A 322 13.29 4.30 5.00
C LEU A 322 14.20 5.49 4.62
N ALA A 323 15.16 5.86 5.45
CA ALA A 323 16.12 6.91 5.13
C ALA A 323 17.23 6.45 4.17
N SER A 324 17.65 5.17 4.26
CA SER A 324 18.86 4.67 3.58
C SER A 324 18.61 3.52 2.60
N MET A 325 17.36 3.09 2.41
CA MET A 325 17.03 1.96 1.55
C MET A 325 17.48 2.16 0.10
N THR A 326 18.06 1.11 -0.47
CA THR A 326 18.55 1.05 -1.86
C THR A 326 17.78 0.01 -2.69
N ILE A 327 16.96 -0.81 -2.04
CA ILE A 327 16.11 -1.83 -2.66
C ILE A 327 14.67 -1.63 -2.20
N PRO A 328 13.66 -2.05 -2.99
CA PRO A 328 12.26 -1.97 -2.62
C PRO A 328 11.96 -2.67 -1.30
N VAL A 329 11.07 -2.06 -0.50
CA VAL A 329 10.66 -2.59 0.81
C VAL A 329 9.15 -2.71 0.86
N LEU A 330 8.64 -3.90 1.17
CA LEU A 330 7.23 -4.13 1.47
C LEU A 330 7.05 -4.11 2.99
N MET A 331 6.19 -3.21 3.43
CA MET A 331 5.86 -3.02 4.85
C MET A 331 4.38 -3.23 5.12
N ALA A 332 4.05 -3.76 6.30
CA ALA A 332 2.69 -3.75 6.85
C ALA A 332 2.73 -3.40 8.35
N HIS A 333 1.64 -2.82 8.85
CA HIS A 333 1.44 -2.45 10.25
C HIS A 333 0.17 -3.08 10.84
#